data_464462542c3b77dda9b05d7c2e9642eb
#
_entry.id   464462542c3b77dda9b05d7c2e9642eb
#
_cell.length_a   1.000
_cell.length_b   1.000
_cell.length_c   1.000
_cell.angle_alpha   90.00
_cell.angle_beta   90.00
_cell.angle_gamma   90.00
#
_symmetry.space_group_name_H-M   'P 1'
#
loop_
_entity.id
_entity.type
_entity.pdbx_description
1 polymer ?
#
loop_
_entity_poly.entity_id
_entity_poly.type
_entity_poly.pdbx_seq_one_letter_code
_entity_poly.pdbx_strand_id
1 'polypeptide(L)'
;MYQSDAPVKVLVAGDQFETVQVLEYALRESVPDVRITELSSSWPITPMGDIDEVHEAVGDVEELIRALQGVQVCVSHTYPFTNEVFEACPDLEQVTITRGGPVNVDIES
;
A
#
# COMPACT_ATOMS: atom_id res chain seq x y z
N MET A 1 12.35 -13.14 18.47
CA MET A 1 12.04 -11.80 18.01
C MET A 1 12.89 -11.43 16.80
N TYR A 2 12.28 -10.81 15.86
CA TYR A 2 12.99 -10.34 14.68
C TYR A 2 13.97 -9.23 15.03
N GLN A 3 15.21 -9.38 14.62
CA GLN A 3 16.25 -8.38 14.82
C GLN A 3 16.92 -8.11 13.49
N SER A 4 17.05 -6.84 13.16
CA SER A 4 17.74 -6.45 11.94
C SER A 4 18.35 -5.07 12.15
N ASP A 5 19.56 -4.88 11.63
CA ASP A 5 20.19 -3.58 11.63
C ASP A 5 19.62 -2.68 10.54
N ALA A 6 18.92 -3.28 9.58
CA ALA A 6 18.28 -2.52 8.52
C ALA A 6 16.91 -2.03 8.97
N PRO A 7 16.53 -0.79 8.63
CA PRO A 7 15.19 -0.30 8.95
C PRO A 7 14.13 -1.06 8.14
N VAL A 8 12.92 -1.12 8.67
CA VAL A 8 11.78 -1.71 7.99
C VAL A 8 11.48 -0.89 6.73
N LYS A 9 11.26 -1.58 5.62
CA LYS A 9 10.92 -0.93 4.35
C LYS A 9 9.42 -0.80 4.23
N VAL A 10 8.94 0.44 4.08
CA VAL A 10 7.53 0.76 4.02
C VAL A 10 7.22 1.45 2.69
N LEU A 11 6.21 0.97 1.98
CA LEU A 11 5.67 1.68 0.83
C LEU A 11 4.46 2.49 1.29
N VAL A 12 4.49 3.79 1.03
CA VAL A 12 3.35 4.67 1.24
C VAL A 12 2.70 4.89 -0.12
N ALA A 13 1.51 4.32 -0.30
CA ALA A 13 0.80 4.34 -1.57
C ALA A 13 -0.45 5.20 -1.44
N GLY A 14 -0.30 6.48 -1.71
CA GLY A 14 -1.36 7.46 -1.56
C GLY A 14 -2.08 7.77 -2.87
N ASP A 15 -2.86 8.83 -2.85
CA ASP A 15 -3.56 9.33 -4.03
C ASP A 15 -3.63 10.86 -3.95
N GLN A 16 -4.49 11.48 -4.76
CA GLN A 16 -4.56 12.95 -4.80
C GLN A 16 -5.34 13.53 -3.62
N PHE A 17 -6.04 12.69 -2.88
CA PHE A 17 -6.81 13.10 -1.69
C PHE A 17 -6.05 12.77 -0.41
N GLU A 18 -5.71 11.49 -0.21
CA GLU A 18 -4.81 11.10 0.89
C GLU A 18 -3.41 10.97 0.29
N THR A 19 -2.70 12.10 0.28
CA THR A 19 -1.42 12.19 -0.38
C THR A 19 -0.32 11.44 0.38
N VAL A 20 0.75 11.10 -0.35
CA VAL A 20 1.90 10.45 0.29
C VAL A 20 2.47 11.30 1.42
N GLN A 21 2.42 12.63 1.29
CA GLN A 21 2.92 13.52 2.33
C GLN A 21 2.11 13.39 3.62
N VAL A 22 0.79 13.32 3.51
CA VAL A 22 -0.09 13.17 4.67
C VAL A 22 0.13 11.83 5.34
N LEU A 23 0.16 10.75 4.55
CA LEU A 23 0.35 9.40 5.07
C LEU A 23 1.74 9.23 5.69
N GLU A 24 2.76 9.79 5.05
CA GLU A 24 4.13 9.71 5.52
C GLU A 24 4.29 10.47 6.84
N TYR A 25 3.69 11.63 6.94
CA TYR A 25 3.74 12.42 8.18
C TYR A 25 3.15 11.63 9.35
N ALA A 26 1.98 11.03 9.13
CA ALA A 26 1.31 10.23 10.17
C ALA A 26 2.16 9.01 10.56
N LEU A 27 2.78 8.37 9.59
CA LEU A 27 3.62 7.20 9.83
C LEU A 27 4.85 7.56 10.65
N ARG A 28 5.53 8.67 10.31
CA ARG A 28 6.74 9.08 11.00
C ARG A 28 6.49 9.56 12.43
N GLU A 29 5.29 10.03 12.71
CA GLU A 29 4.89 10.37 14.07
C GLU A 29 4.87 9.13 14.96
N SER A 30 4.49 7.98 14.38
CA SER A 30 4.35 6.73 15.13
C SER A 30 5.60 5.86 15.06
N VAL A 31 6.28 5.84 13.91
CA VAL A 31 7.42 4.95 13.67
C VAL A 31 8.50 5.72 12.91
N PRO A 32 9.38 6.45 13.62
CA PRO A 32 10.33 7.35 12.95
C PRO A 32 11.47 6.67 12.18
N ASP A 33 11.81 5.43 12.52
CA ASP A 33 12.96 4.75 11.96
C ASP A 33 12.58 3.75 10.86
N VAL A 34 11.87 4.22 9.85
CA VAL A 34 11.49 3.37 8.71
C VAL A 34 12.06 3.96 7.43
N ARG A 35 12.31 3.09 6.46
CA ARG A 35 12.70 3.49 5.11
C ARG A 35 11.44 3.55 4.26
N ILE A 36 11.09 4.75 3.80
CA ILE A 36 9.85 4.97 3.08
C ILE A 36 10.12 5.12 1.58
N THR A 37 9.34 4.41 0.77
CA THR A 37 9.21 4.66 -0.66
C THR A 37 7.79 5.10 -0.94
N GLU A 38 7.56 5.75 -2.09
CA GLU A 38 6.29 6.40 -2.37
C GLU A 38 5.69 5.96 -3.70
N LEU A 39 4.36 5.86 -3.73
CA LEU A 39 3.60 5.59 -4.93
C LEU A 39 2.29 6.36 -4.81
N SER A 40 1.79 6.93 -5.90
CA SER A 40 0.57 7.74 -5.85
C SER A 40 -0.35 7.40 -7.03
N SER A 41 -1.62 7.19 -6.75
CA SER A 41 -2.63 6.96 -7.77
C SER A 41 -3.31 8.26 -8.18
N SER A 42 -4.15 8.19 -9.19
CA SER A 42 -4.85 9.35 -9.75
C SER A 42 -6.25 9.58 -9.17
N TRP A 43 -6.62 8.85 -8.11
CA TRP A 43 -7.90 9.11 -7.46
C TRP A 43 -7.84 10.47 -6.74
N PRO A 44 -8.85 11.32 -6.76
CA PRO A 44 -10.19 11.10 -7.33
C PRO A 44 -10.33 11.53 -8.80
N ILE A 45 -9.27 11.94 -9.47
CA ILE A 45 -9.34 12.29 -10.90
C ILE A 45 -9.80 11.06 -11.69
N THR A 46 -9.20 9.90 -11.39
CA THR A 46 -9.68 8.62 -11.91
C THR A 46 -10.64 8.03 -10.88
N PRO A 47 -11.89 7.75 -11.24
CA PRO A 47 -12.85 7.23 -10.28
C PRO A 47 -12.53 5.79 -9.86
N MET A 48 -12.96 5.44 -8.66
CA MET A 48 -12.79 4.08 -8.15
C MET A 48 -13.61 3.08 -8.97
N GLY A 49 -13.09 1.86 -9.08
CA GLY A 49 -13.79 0.80 -9.79
C GLY A 49 -13.29 -0.55 -9.36
N ASP A 50 -13.82 -1.58 -10.02
CA ASP A 50 -13.38 -2.95 -9.76
C ASP A 50 -12.07 -3.21 -10.50
N ILE A 51 -11.13 -3.84 -9.79
CA ILE A 51 -9.85 -4.29 -10.37
C ILE A 51 -9.69 -5.74 -9.95
N ASP A 52 -9.75 -6.64 -10.92
CA ASP A 52 -9.77 -8.08 -10.69
C ASP A 52 -10.84 -8.44 -9.65
N GLU A 53 -10.48 -9.08 -8.54
CA GLU A 53 -11.46 -9.49 -7.54
C GLU A 53 -11.74 -8.44 -6.47
N VAL A 54 -11.05 -7.29 -6.48
CA VAL A 54 -11.26 -6.26 -5.47
C VAL A 54 -12.10 -5.10 -6.00
N HIS A 55 -12.64 -4.29 -5.09
CA HIS A 55 -13.60 -3.25 -5.41
C HIS A 55 -13.14 -1.88 -4.93
N GLU A 56 -13.71 -0.82 -5.52
CA GLU A 56 -13.45 0.57 -5.12
C GLU A 56 -11.96 0.87 -5.06
N ALA A 57 -11.25 0.45 -6.10
CA ALA A 57 -9.80 0.59 -6.18
C ALA A 57 -9.40 1.48 -7.34
N VAL A 58 -8.23 2.08 -7.23
CA VAL A 58 -7.60 2.85 -8.30
C VAL A 58 -6.11 2.56 -8.25
N GLY A 59 -5.53 2.24 -9.39
CA GLY A 59 -4.09 1.98 -9.49
C GLY A 59 -3.80 0.79 -10.38
N ASP A 60 -2.55 0.67 -10.78
CA ASP A 60 -2.09 -0.41 -11.66
C ASP A 60 -1.48 -1.52 -10.80
N VAL A 61 -2.02 -2.73 -10.94
CA VAL A 61 -1.54 -3.91 -10.20
C VAL A 61 -0.05 -4.16 -10.46
N GLU A 62 0.39 -4.08 -11.71
CA GLU A 62 1.81 -4.33 -12.03
C GLU A 62 2.73 -3.27 -11.44
N GLU A 63 2.31 -2.01 -11.45
CA GLU A 63 3.08 -0.94 -10.85
C GLU A 63 3.19 -1.13 -9.33
N LEU A 64 2.10 -1.53 -8.71
CA LEU A 64 2.08 -1.81 -7.27
C LEU A 64 3.02 -2.97 -6.93
N ILE A 65 2.99 -4.04 -7.72
CA ILE A 65 3.87 -5.19 -7.51
C ILE A 65 5.34 -4.76 -7.60
N ARG A 66 5.69 -3.96 -8.60
CA ARG A 66 7.05 -3.47 -8.74
C ARG A 66 7.48 -2.63 -7.54
N ALA A 67 6.59 -1.76 -7.07
CA ALA A 67 6.88 -0.90 -5.94
C ALA A 67 7.01 -1.66 -4.63
N LEU A 68 6.35 -2.80 -4.52
CA LEU A 68 6.34 -3.61 -3.30
C LEU A 68 7.50 -4.59 -3.19
N GLN A 69 8.36 -4.70 -4.21
CA GLN A 69 9.49 -5.63 -4.14
C GLN A 69 10.41 -5.29 -2.97
N GLY A 70 10.60 -6.23 -2.06
CA GLY A 70 11.42 -6.02 -0.86
C GLY A 70 10.77 -5.21 0.24
N VAL A 71 9.52 -4.80 0.06
CA VAL A 71 8.79 -4.00 1.04
C VAL A 71 8.10 -4.92 2.05
N GLN A 72 8.18 -4.56 3.31
CA GLN A 72 7.62 -5.35 4.40
C GLN A 72 6.24 -4.86 4.86
N VAL A 73 6.01 -3.55 4.78
CA VAL A 73 4.75 -2.92 5.21
C VAL A 73 4.29 -1.95 4.14
N CYS A 74 3.00 -1.97 3.82
CA CYS A 74 2.42 -0.99 2.91
C CYS A 74 1.28 -0.25 3.59
N VAL A 75 1.29 1.07 3.48
CA VAL A 75 0.19 1.93 3.95
C VAL A 75 -0.46 2.51 2.70
N SER A 76 -1.74 2.26 2.51
CA SER A 76 -2.44 2.65 1.28
C SER A 76 -3.87 3.07 1.54
N HIS A 77 -4.47 3.72 0.54
CA HIS A 77 -5.87 4.12 0.57
C HIS A 77 -6.68 3.36 -0.48
N THR A 78 -6.34 3.47 -1.76
CA THR A 78 -7.18 2.94 -2.84
C THR A 78 -6.52 1.89 -3.73
N TYR A 79 -5.24 1.57 -3.54
CA TYR A 79 -4.57 0.62 -4.42
C TYR A 79 -5.18 -0.79 -4.34
N PRO A 80 -5.16 -1.56 -5.44
CA PRO A 80 -5.78 -2.89 -5.47
C PRO A 80 -4.84 -3.97 -4.92
N PHE A 81 -5.19 -4.52 -3.76
CA PHE A 81 -4.41 -5.61 -3.15
C PHE A 81 -5.08 -6.93 -3.48
N THR A 82 -4.81 -7.41 -4.69
CA THR A 82 -5.35 -8.66 -5.22
C THR A 82 -4.51 -9.86 -4.77
N ASN A 83 -5.03 -11.06 -4.99
CA ASN A 83 -4.27 -12.27 -4.73
C ASN A 83 -2.96 -12.29 -5.51
N GLU A 84 -2.97 -11.76 -6.74
CA GLU A 84 -1.76 -11.67 -7.56
C GLU A 84 -0.70 -10.83 -6.86
N VAL A 85 -1.09 -9.72 -6.23
CA VAL A 85 -0.17 -8.84 -5.51
C VAL A 85 0.46 -9.60 -4.34
N PHE A 86 -0.35 -10.30 -3.55
CA PHE A 86 0.17 -11.02 -2.39
C PHE A 86 1.09 -12.16 -2.80
N GLU A 87 0.79 -12.87 -3.87
CA GLU A 87 1.64 -13.95 -4.35
C GLU A 87 2.97 -13.44 -4.90
N ALA A 88 2.96 -12.26 -5.51
CA ALA A 88 4.15 -11.69 -6.13
C ALA A 88 5.07 -10.96 -5.13
N CYS A 89 4.60 -10.73 -3.91
CA CYS A 89 5.33 -9.92 -2.93
C CYS A 89 5.52 -10.70 -1.62
N PRO A 90 6.41 -11.70 -1.62
CA PRO A 90 6.57 -12.59 -0.44
C PRO A 90 7.13 -11.90 0.80
N ASP A 91 7.79 -10.75 0.64
CA ASP A 91 8.34 -10.02 1.79
C ASP A 91 7.31 -9.15 2.48
N LEU A 92 6.15 -8.96 1.87
CA LEU A 92 5.10 -8.11 2.43
C LEU A 92 4.44 -8.81 3.61
N GLU A 93 4.51 -8.17 4.78
CA GLU A 93 4.02 -8.74 6.03
C GLU A 93 2.75 -8.08 6.52
N GLN A 94 2.53 -6.81 6.16
CA GLN A 94 1.38 -6.05 6.65
C GLN A 94 0.94 -5.02 5.63
N VAL A 95 -0.38 -4.94 5.45
CA VAL A 95 -1.02 -3.89 4.66
C VAL A 95 -1.98 -3.13 5.57
N THR A 96 -1.79 -1.82 5.63
CA THR A 96 -2.68 -0.94 6.39
C THR A 96 -3.48 -0.09 5.42
N ILE A 97 -4.80 -0.22 5.47
CA ILE A 97 -5.70 0.53 4.60
C ILE A 97 -6.35 1.64 5.41
N THR A 98 -6.24 2.87 4.92
CA THR A 98 -6.68 4.06 5.66
C THR A 98 -8.14 4.41 5.40
N ARG A 99 -8.98 3.42 5.13
CA ARG A 99 -10.42 3.60 4.89
C ARG A 99 -11.19 2.58 5.73
N GLY A 100 -12.45 2.89 5.97
CA GLY A 100 -13.27 2.14 6.92
C GLY A 100 -13.71 0.75 6.47
N GLY A 101 -13.74 0.47 5.18
CA GLY A 101 -14.10 -0.85 4.65
C GLY A 101 -13.14 -1.24 3.56
N PRO A 102 -12.15 -2.08 3.83
CA PRO A 102 -11.09 -2.37 2.85
C PRO A 102 -11.54 -3.32 1.75
N VAL A 103 -12.48 -2.89 0.91
CA VAL A 103 -12.99 -3.69 -0.22
C VAL A 103 -11.99 -3.77 -1.37
N ASN A 104 -10.92 -2.98 -1.33
CA ASN A 104 -9.84 -3.01 -2.31
C ASN A 104 -8.75 -4.02 -1.96
N VAL A 105 -8.98 -4.89 -1.00
CA VAL A 105 -8.04 -5.92 -0.57
C VAL A 105 -8.71 -7.29 -0.62
N ASP A 106 -8.00 -8.27 -1.14
CA ASP A 106 -8.43 -9.65 -1.09
C ASP A 106 -8.09 -10.23 0.28
N ILE A 107 -9.05 -10.19 1.18
CA ILE A 107 -8.83 -10.55 2.59
C ILE A 107 -8.57 -12.05 2.76
N GLU A 108 -9.00 -12.87 1.80
CA GLU A 108 -8.82 -14.31 1.88
C GLU A 108 -7.45 -14.78 1.39
N SER A 109 -6.65 -13.87 0.87
CA SER A 109 -5.31 -14.21 0.37
C SER A 109 -4.22 -14.14 1.43
#